data_5eb28d62ba1a5bd7a84ce89306028432
#
_entry.id   5eb28d62ba1a5bd7a84ce89306028432
#
_cell.length_a   1.000
_cell.length_b   1.000
_cell.length_c   1.000
_cell.angle_alpha   90.00
_cell.angle_beta   90.00
_cell.angle_gamma   90.00
#
_symmetry.space_group_name_H-M   'P 1'
#
loop_
_entity.id
_entity.type
_entity.pdbx_description
1 polymer ?
#
loop_
_entity_poly.entity_id
_entity_poly.type
_entity_poly.pdbx_seq_one_letter_code
_entity_poly.pdbx_strand_id
1 'polypeptide(L)'
;FPWIPIGEAIGMPNNKMMRAHMTLQYPRPDVFGVPHNSHIDQPDRKHIVALYYPNKADGDTFFFDSDQNIIHREAPERGKVVVFEGSQYHSSSSPSKTTRFTLNINYYP
;
A
#
# COMPACT_ATOMS: atom_id res chain seq x y z
N PHE A 1 -9.23 16.62 -3.00
CA PHE A 1 -8.72 15.48 -2.21
C PHE A 1 -8.28 14.37 -3.15
N PRO A 2 -7.03 13.88 -3.05
CA PRO A 2 -6.49 12.92 -4.02
C PRO A 2 -7.21 11.57 -4.05
N TRP A 3 -7.87 11.16 -2.98
CA TRP A 3 -8.61 9.89 -2.97
C TRP A 3 -9.88 9.89 -3.82
N ILE A 4 -10.45 11.05 -4.14
CA ILE A 4 -11.65 11.12 -4.97
C ILE A 4 -11.36 10.60 -6.40
N PRO A 5 -10.39 11.15 -7.15
CA PRO A 5 -10.09 10.62 -8.47
C PRO A 5 -9.54 9.19 -8.45
N ILE A 6 -8.85 8.80 -7.38
CA ILE A 6 -8.39 7.41 -7.23
C ILE A 6 -9.59 6.47 -7.11
N GLY A 7 -10.55 6.79 -6.24
CA GLY A 7 -11.76 6.00 -6.08
C GLY A 7 -12.55 5.88 -7.38
N GLU A 8 -12.69 6.97 -8.13
CA GLU A 8 -13.35 6.97 -9.43
C GLU A 8 -12.63 6.05 -10.42
N ALA A 9 -11.31 6.11 -10.48
CA ALA A 9 -10.50 5.32 -11.40
C ALA A 9 -10.61 3.81 -11.15
N ILE A 10 -10.78 3.39 -9.90
CA ILE A 10 -10.90 1.97 -9.53
C ILE A 10 -12.35 1.52 -9.32
N GLY A 11 -13.32 2.40 -9.55
CA GLY A 11 -14.73 2.06 -9.43
C GLY A 11 -15.25 1.99 -7.99
N MET A 12 -14.56 2.61 -7.03
CA MET A 12 -14.95 2.61 -5.62
C MET A 12 -15.56 3.97 -5.25
N PRO A 13 -16.83 4.01 -4.87
CA PRO A 13 -17.47 5.28 -4.51
C PRO A 13 -16.94 5.82 -3.17
N ASN A 14 -16.87 7.15 -3.05
CA ASN A 14 -16.35 7.81 -1.85
C ASN A 14 -17.14 7.48 -0.57
N ASN A 15 -18.45 7.22 -0.68
CA ASN A 15 -19.25 6.83 0.48
C ASN A 15 -18.92 5.43 1.00
N LYS A 16 -18.10 4.68 0.28
CA LYS A 16 -17.56 3.38 0.74
C LYS A 16 -16.17 3.52 1.36
N MET A 17 -15.59 4.71 1.36
CA MET A 17 -14.28 4.92 1.96
C MET A 17 -14.36 4.77 3.47
N MET A 18 -13.55 3.88 4.02
CA MET A 18 -13.45 3.62 5.45
C MET A 18 -12.38 4.52 6.08
N ARG A 19 -11.23 4.63 5.42
CA ARG A 19 -10.07 5.34 5.92
C ARG A 19 -9.12 5.69 4.77
N ALA A 20 -8.45 6.82 4.90
CA ALA A 20 -7.35 7.18 4.00
C ALA A 20 -6.24 7.84 4.82
N HIS A 21 -5.00 7.43 4.61
CA HIS A 21 -3.86 8.07 5.26
C HIS A 21 -2.63 8.04 4.37
N MET A 22 -1.80 9.05 4.52
CA MET A 22 -0.51 9.16 3.82
C MET A 22 0.59 8.67 4.74
N THR A 23 1.45 7.78 4.24
CA THR A 23 2.67 7.38 4.90
C THR A 23 3.88 7.96 4.20
N LEU A 24 4.90 8.25 4.99
CA LEU A 24 6.14 8.81 4.50
C LEU A 24 7.27 8.01 5.14
N GLN A 25 8.19 7.51 4.33
CA GLN A 25 9.35 6.77 4.82
C GLN A 25 10.61 7.41 4.28
N TYR A 26 11.50 7.80 5.21
CA TYR A 26 12.81 8.33 4.87
C TYR A 26 13.73 7.23 4.39
N PRO A 27 14.74 7.56 3.56
CA PRO A 27 15.71 6.58 3.11
C PRO A 27 16.44 5.90 4.27
N ARG A 28 16.51 4.57 4.19
CA ARG A 28 17.21 3.71 5.13
C ARG A 28 17.99 2.65 4.35
N PRO A 29 19.12 3.03 3.71
CA PRO A 29 19.90 2.09 2.89
C PRO A 29 20.43 0.89 3.68
N ASP A 30 20.60 1.04 4.98
CA ASP A 30 21.05 -0.03 5.88
C ASP A 30 20.06 -1.21 5.97
N VAL A 31 18.78 -0.97 5.72
CA VAL A 31 17.75 -2.01 5.78
C VAL A 31 17.01 -2.17 4.44
N PHE A 32 17.56 -1.62 3.37
CA PHE A 32 16.95 -1.72 2.04
C PHE A 32 16.78 -3.18 1.63
N GLY A 33 15.62 -3.48 1.05
CA GLY A 33 15.29 -4.84 0.60
C GLY A 33 14.69 -5.74 1.67
N VAL A 34 14.62 -5.26 2.92
CA VAL A 34 14.04 -6.02 4.03
C VAL A 34 12.61 -5.56 4.25
N PRO A 35 11.60 -6.42 4.04
CA PRO A 35 10.21 -6.02 4.28
C PRO A 35 9.96 -5.77 5.77
N HIS A 36 9.09 -4.80 6.04
CA HIS A 36 8.55 -4.61 7.38
C HIS A 36 7.64 -5.79 7.74
N ASN A 37 7.20 -5.86 8.99
CA ASN A 37 6.30 -6.94 9.41
C ASN A 37 5.02 -6.94 8.59
N SER A 38 4.63 -8.10 8.09
CA SER A 38 3.39 -8.25 7.34
C SER A 38 2.17 -8.03 8.24
N HIS A 39 1.10 -7.47 7.66
CA HIS A 39 -0.11 -7.15 8.41
C HIS A 39 -1.33 -7.14 7.49
N ILE A 40 -2.48 -7.03 8.13
CA ILE A 40 -3.79 -6.75 7.54
C ILE A 40 -4.24 -5.43 8.14
N ASP A 41 -4.66 -4.46 7.31
CA ASP A 41 -5.00 -3.11 7.79
C ASP A 41 -6.16 -3.09 8.77
N GLN A 42 -7.22 -3.84 8.46
CA GLN A 42 -8.45 -3.91 9.26
C GLN A 42 -8.79 -5.38 9.52
N PRO A 43 -8.11 -6.05 10.46
CA PRO A 43 -8.29 -7.50 10.65
C PRO A 43 -9.71 -7.92 11.04
N ASP A 44 -10.49 -7.02 11.65
CA ASP A 44 -11.85 -7.31 12.11
C ASP A 44 -12.93 -7.08 11.06
N ARG A 45 -12.56 -6.63 9.84
CA ARG A 45 -13.52 -6.21 8.82
C ARG A 45 -13.09 -6.63 7.43
N LYS A 46 -14.06 -7.00 6.62
CA LYS A 46 -13.83 -7.10 5.18
C LYS A 46 -13.62 -5.71 4.62
N HIS A 47 -12.62 -5.56 3.77
CA HIS A 47 -12.31 -4.28 3.13
C HIS A 47 -11.50 -4.50 1.87
N ILE A 48 -11.42 -3.45 1.06
CA ILE A 48 -10.59 -3.38 -0.14
C ILE A 48 -9.51 -2.34 0.13
N VAL A 49 -8.28 -2.64 -0.23
CA VAL A 49 -7.15 -1.73 -0.08
C VAL A 49 -6.76 -1.18 -1.44
N ALA A 50 -6.56 0.13 -1.52
CA ALA A 50 -5.95 0.79 -2.66
C ALA A 50 -4.71 1.53 -2.18
N LEU A 51 -3.55 1.19 -2.72
CA LEU A 51 -2.29 1.87 -2.46
C LEU A 51 -1.95 2.74 -3.67
N TYR A 52 -1.86 4.04 -3.46
CA TYR A 52 -1.44 4.99 -4.48
C TYR A 52 -0.03 5.48 -4.17
N TYR A 53 0.82 5.48 -5.18
CA TYR A 53 2.20 5.96 -5.05
C TYR A 53 2.33 7.33 -5.72
N PRO A 54 2.48 8.41 -4.92
CA PRO A 54 2.64 9.75 -5.48
C PRO A 54 3.95 9.98 -6.22
N ASN A 55 4.98 9.21 -5.91
CA ASN A 55 6.30 9.36 -6.52
C ASN A 55 6.96 8.01 -6.76
N LYS A 56 7.95 8.04 -7.66
CA LYS A 56 8.83 6.90 -7.86
C LYS A 56 9.83 6.84 -6.70
N ALA A 57 9.99 5.64 -6.14
CA ALA A 57 10.99 5.36 -5.12
C ALA A 57 11.34 3.87 -5.20
N ASP A 58 12.44 3.47 -4.60
CA ASP A 58 12.64 2.06 -4.31
C ASP A 58 12.00 1.73 -2.96
N GLY A 59 12.11 0.51 -2.49
CA GLY A 59 11.39 0.08 -1.30
C GLY A 59 10.02 -0.47 -1.68
N ASP A 60 10.01 -1.70 -2.19
CA ASP A 60 8.79 -2.34 -2.69
C ASP A 60 7.76 -2.58 -1.60
N THR A 61 6.50 -2.68 -2.01
CA THR A 61 5.45 -3.29 -1.21
C THR A 61 5.50 -4.79 -1.45
N PHE A 62 5.51 -5.56 -0.38
CA PHE A 62 5.58 -7.02 -0.41
C PHE A 62 4.23 -7.62 -0.05
N PHE A 63 3.89 -8.72 -0.71
CA PHE A 63 2.67 -9.48 -0.44
C PHE A 63 3.05 -10.90 -0.02
N PHE A 64 2.33 -11.42 0.98
CA PHE A 64 2.67 -12.70 1.61
C PHE A 64 1.49 -13.65 1.59
N ASP A 65 1.78 -14.94 1.55
CA ASP A 65 0.77 -15.98 1.77
C ASP A 65 0.53 -16.18 3.28
N SER A 66 -0.34 -17.13 3.64
CA SER A 66 -0.67 -17.42 5.04
C SER A 66 0.51 -17.98 5.84
N ASP A 67 1.51 -18.54 5.17
CA ASP A 67 2.75 -19.04 5.78
C ASP A 67 3.83 -17.97 5.84
N GLN A 68 3.49 -16.73 5.47
CA GLN A 68 4.37 -15.56 5.48
C GLN A 68 5.52 -15.65 4.46
N ASN A 69 5.30 -16.40 3.38
CA ASN A 69 6.21 -16.40 2.25
C ASN A 69 5.86 -15.27 1.30
N ILE A 70 6.86 -14.61 0.74
CA ILE A 70 6.66 -13.55 -0.26
C ILE A 70 6.13 -14.18 -1.55
N ILE A 71 4.95 -13.72 -2.00
CA ILE A 71 4.32 -14.20 -3.22
C ILE A 71 4.26 -13.17 -4.34
N HIS A 72 4.48 -11.89 -4.01
CA HIS A 72 4.42 -10.81 -4.99
C HIS A 72 5.09 -9.55 -4.45
N ARG A 73 5.57 -8.69 -5.36
CA ARG A 73 6.19 -7.40 -5.03
C ARG A 73 5.69 -6.35 -6.00
N GLU A 74 5.49 -5.12 -5.51
CA GLU A 74 5.14 -3.96 -6.32
C GLU A 74 6.10 -2.82 -6.04
N ALA A 75 6.74 -2.31 -7.09
CA ALA A 75 7.63 -1.16 -6.98
C ALA A 75 6.82 0.15 -6.98
N PRO A 76 7.14 1.10 -6.10
CA PRO A 76 6.51 2.42 -6.13
C PRO A 76 6.84 3.16 -7.42
N GLU A 77 5.83 3.42 -8.23
CA GLU A 77 5.93 4.20 -9.46
C GLU A 77 4.90 5.33 -9.41
N ARG A 78 5.29 6.52 -9.83
CA ARG A 78 4.40 7.68 -9.78
C ARG A 78 3.08 7.41 -10.51
N GLY A 79 1.96 7.62 -9.80
CA GLY A 79 0.63 7.46 -10.35
C GLY A 79 0.10 6.02 -10.36
N LYS A 80 0.88 5.06 -9.90
CA LYS A 80 0.47 3.65 -9.82
C LYS A 80 -0.50 3.45 -8.67
N VAL A 81 -1.54 2.68 -8.91
CA VAL A 81 -2.48 2.23 -7.88
C VAL A 81 -2.49 0.71 -7.85
N VAL A 82 -2.31 0.14 -6.68
CA VAL A 82 -2.40 -1.31 -6.45
C VAL A 82 -3.63 -1.58 -5.61
N VAL A 83 -4.52 -2.44 -6.11
CA VAL A 83 -5.78 -2.75 -5.42
C VAL A 83 -5.79 -4.23 -5.05
N PHE A 84 -6.14 -4.52 -3.81
CA PHE A 84 -6.20 -5.90 -3.33
C PHE A 84 -7.22 -6.05 -2.20
N GLU A 85 -7.62 -7.28 -1.96
CA GLU A 85 -8.52 -7.59 -0.85
C GLU A 85 -7.82 -7.38 0.48
N GLY A 86 -8.56 -6.89 1.47
CA GLY A 86 -8.02 -6.57 2.78
C GLY A 86 -7.44 -7.77 3.54
N SER A 87 -7.88 -8.98 3.19
CA SER A 87 -7.35 -10.23 3.78
C SER A 87 -5.92 -10.56 3.31
N GLN A 88 -5.41 -9.84 2.32
CA GLN A 88 -4.07 -10.07 1.79
C GLN A 88 -3.01 -9.51 2.73
N TYR A 89 -2.15 -10.36 3.26
CA TYR A 89 -0.99 -9.94 4.05
C TYR A 89 -0.04 -9.15 3.19
N HIS A 90 0.42 -8.02 3.70
CA HIS A 90 1.32 -7.13 2.98
C HIS A 90 2.17 -6.32 3.93
N SER A 91 3.24 -5.75 3.42
CA SER A 91 4.07 -4.81 4.15
C SER A 91 4.81 -3.89 3.18
N SER A 92 5.24 -2.75 3.67
CA SER A 92 6.15 -1.88 2.96
C SER A 92 7.59 -2.25 3.28
N SER A 93 8.52 -1.54 2.65
CA SER A 93 9.94 -1.59 2.98
C SER A 93 10.55 -0.21 2.81
N SER A 94 11.67 0.02 3.48
CA SER A 94 12.32 1.33 3.45
C SER A 94 13.00 1.59 2.11
N PRO A 95 12.90 2.81 1.56
CA PRO A 95 13.67 3.17 0.37
C PRO A 95 15.14 3.37 0.71
N SER A 96 15.99 3.36 -0.32
CA SER A 96 17.44 3.55 -0.15
C SER A 96 17.90 4.98 -0.40
N LYS A 97 17.23 5.71 -1.30
CA LYS A 97 17.70 7.02 -1.78
C LYS A 97 16.65 8.12 -1.70
N THR A 98 15.42 7.84 -2.12
CA THR A 98 14.35 8.83 -2.26
C THR A 98 13.27 8.54 -1.24
N THR A 99 12.76 9.57 -0.56
CA THR A 99 11.63 9.41 0.35
C THR A 99 10.46 8.73 -0.35
N ARG A 100 9.89 7.73 0.30
CA ARG A 100 8.78 6.93 -0.22
C ARG A 100 7.48 7.42 0.36
N PHE A 101 6.55 7.86 -0.50
CA PHE A 101 5.21 8.27 -0.11
C PHE A 101 4.21 7.21 -0.56
N THR A 102 3.20 6.97 0.26
CA THR A 102 2.09 6.08 -0.10
C THR A 102 0.80 6.63 0.48
N LEU A 103 -0.23 6.73 -0.35
CA LEU A 103 -1.59 7.00 0.11
C LEU A 103 -2.31 5.66 0.20
N ASN A 104 -2.68 5.28 1.42
CA ASN A 104 -3.37 4.02 1.71
C ASN A 104 -4.85 4.31 1.95
N ILE A 105 -5.71 3.72 1.13
CA ILE A 105 -7.15 3.92 1.23
C ILE A 105 -7.80 2.57 1.46
N ASN A 106 -8.66 2.50 2.48
CA ASN A 106 -9.45 1.31 2.76
C ASN A 106 -10.92 1.62 2.47
N TYR A 107 -11.58 0.69 1.78
CA TYR A 107 -12.98 0.80 1.41
C TYR A 107 -13.78 -0.35 1.98
N TYR A 108 -15.05 -0.09 2.32
CA TYR A 108 -16.03 -1.15 2.55
C TYR A 108 -16.27 -1.89 1.23
N PRO A 109 -16.42 -3.20 1.26
CA PRO A 109 -16.65 -3.97 0.03
C PRO A 109 -17.99 -3.66 -0.62
#